data_0ca2f82d4cdc2df6a47a513a5b7d6f1d
#
_entry.id   0ca2f82d4cdc2df6a47a513a5b7d6f1d
#
_cell.length_a   1.000
_cell.length_b   1.000
_cell.length_c   1.000
_cell.angle_alpha   90.00
_cell.angle_beta   90.00
_cell.angle_gamma   90.00
#
_symmetry.space_group_name_H-M   'P 1'
#
loop_
_entity.id
_entity.type
_entity.pdbx_description
1 polymer ?
#
loop_
_entity_poly.entity_id
_entity_poly.type
_entity_poly.pdbx_seq_one_letter_code
_entity_poly.pdbx_strand_id
1 'polypeptide(L)'
;GGTPECAVQTLEPVTVSLTSSYPATIKGKQDVEIRPQVSGFITKVCVDEGSMVRKGQVLFVIDPTQYEAAARSAKAAVATAEAAVSTQQITVNNKRELNKKNIISDYDLAMAENSLASAKAQLASAKAQLISAEQNLGFTNVKSPSDGIVNNIPYRLGSLVSPSIQTPLTVVSDITEMFVYASLTEK
;
A
#
# COMPACT_ATOMS: atom_id res chain seq x y z
N GLY A 1 -1.73 88.86 36.54
CA GLY A 1 -2.25 88.14 35.47
C GLY A 1 -1.24 87.22 34.89
N GLY A 2 -1.17 85.98 35.33
CA GLY A 2 -0.31 85.01 34.75
C GLY A 2 -1.10 84.09 33.82
N THR A 3 -0.78 84.07 32.58
CA THR A 3 -1.28 83.08 31.60
C THR A 3 -0.73 81.70 31.90
N PRO A 4 -1.54 80.69 31.97
CA PRO A 4 -1.04 79.34 32.15
C PRO A 4 -0.40 78.91 30.83
N GLU A 5 0.90 78.53 30.90
CA GLU A 5 1.55 77.84 29.81
C GLU A 5 1.00 76.41 29.73
N CYS A 6 0.33 76.14 28.63
CA CYS A 6 0.01 74.75 28.26
C CYS A 6 1.25 74.07 27.73
N ALA A 7 1.78 73.14 28.46
CA ALA A 7 2.80 72.25 27.97
C ALA A 7 2.22 71.38 26.84
N VAL A 8 2.64 71.65 25.61
CA VAL A 8 2.33 70.77 24.48
C VAL A 8 3.25 69.57 24.55
N GLN A 9 2.69 68.45 24.93
CA GLN A 9 3.37 67.19 24.91
C GLN A 9 3.32 66.62 23.48
N THR A 10 4.44 66.65 22.82
CA THR A 10 4.56 66.06 21.48
C THR A 10 4.46 64.55 21.61
N LEU A 11 3.36 64.01 21.13
CA LEU A 11 3.19 62.55 21.01
C LEU A 11 4.07 62.08 19.85
N GLU A 12 5.16 61.46 20.16
CA GLU A 12 5.95 60.71 19.15
C GLU A 12 5.17 59.44 18.77
N PRO A 13 5.06 59.09 17.48
CA PRO A 13 4.39 57.89 17.08
C PRO A 13 5.24 56.70 17.54
N VAL A 14 4.78 56.03 18.58
CA VAL A 14 5.33 54.72 18.97
C VAL A 14 4.90 53.72 17.90
N THR A 15 5.80 53.33 17.05
CA THR A 15 5.55 52.21 16.15
C THR A 15 5.51 50.93 16.98
N VAL A 16 4.31 50.52 17.36
CA VAL A 16 4.12 49.21 17.94
C VAL A 16 4.19 48.21 16.81
N SER A 17 5.32 47.61 16.66
CA SER A 17 5.43 46.40 15.83
C SER A 17 4.63 45.29 16.53
N LEU A 18 3.43 45.08 16.09
CA LEU A 18 2.65 43.89 16.43
C LEU A 18 3.32 42.71 15.76
N THR A 19 4.28 42.14 16.49
CA THR A 19 4.74 40.79 16.16
C THR A 19 3.63 39.85 16.60
N SER A 20 2.66 39.61 15.73
CA SER A 20 1.74 38.51 15.92
C SER A 20 2.53 37.24 15.64
N SER A 21 3.16 36.70 16.67
CA SER A 21 3.63 35.33 16.63
C SER A 21 2.37 34.46 16.65
N TYR A 22 1.88 34.10 15.47
CA TYR A 22 0.97 32.97 15.39
C TYR A 22 1.80 31.75 15.81
N PRO A 23 1.40 31.00 16.84
CA PRO A 23 1.93 29.70 17.05
C PRO A 23 1.53 28.90 15.80
N ALA A 24 2.41 28.85 14.81
CA ALA A 24 2.29 27.90 13.72
C ALA A 24 2.37 26.54 14.38
N THR A 25 1.24 26.03 14.83
CA THR A 25 1.11 24.63 15.14
C THR A 25 1.35 23.95 13.81
N ILE A 26 2.54 23.41 13.63
CA ILE A 26 2.88 22.58 12.48
C ILE A 26 2.08 21.29 12.64
N LYS A 27 0.79 21.37 12.47
CA LYS A 27 -0.13 20.27 12.24
C LYS A 27 -0.12 20.02 10.75
N GLY A 28 0.82 19.21 10.30
CA GLY A 28 0.85 18.96 8.90
C GLY A 28 1.94 18.05 8.41
N LYS A 29 2.93 17.71 9.24
CA LYS A 29 3.80 16.58 8.96
C LYS A 29 2.96 15.32 9.14
N GLN A 30 2.46 14.79 8.05
CA GLN A 30 1.94 13.43 8.04
C GLN A 30 3.15 12.50 8.10
N ASP A 31 3.53 12.15 9.30
CA ASP A 31 4.49 11.09 9.53
C ASP A 31 3.79 9.77 9.27
N VAL A 32 4.25 9.04 8.28
CA VAL A 32 3.69 7.74 7.93
C VAL A 32 4.60 6.65 8.47
N GLU A 33 4.07 5.84 9.37
CA GLU A 33 4.77 4.67 9.87
C GLU A 33 4.85 3.59 8.79
N ILE A 34 6.04 3.08 8.56
CA ILE A 34 6.28 2.00 7.62
C ILE A 34 6.32 0.68 8.39
N ARG A 35 5.29 -0.12 8.21
CA ARG A 35 5.15 -1.45 8.82
C ARG A 35 5.08 -2.53 7.74
N PRO A 36 5.68 -3.70 7.98
CA PRO A 36 5.56 -4.81 7.04
C PRO A 36 4.13 -5.34 7.05
N GLN A 37 3.67 -5.83 5.92
CA GLN A 37 2.34 -6.47 5.80
C GLN A 37 2.45 -8.01 5.81
N VAL A 38 3.67 -8.54 5.75
CA VAL A 38 3.98 -9.96 5.84
C VAL A 38 5.14 -10.19 6.80
N SER A 39 5.24 -11.40 7.32
CA SER A 39 6.30 -11.80 8.23
C SER A 39 7.50 -12.37 7.48
N GLY A 40 8.68 -12.12 7.97
CA GLY A 40 9.91 -12.69 7.45
C GLY A 40 11.16 -11.94 7.90
N PHE A 41 12.30 -12.40 7.43
CA PHE A 41 13.59 -11.76 7.72
C PHE A 41 13.89 -10.66 6.71
N ILE A 42 14.47 -9.56 7.17
CA ILE A 42 14.95 -8.48 6.30
C ILE A 42 16.20 -8.95 5.57
N THR A 43 16.16 -8.99 4.23
CA THR A 43 17.29 -9.38 3.38
C THR A 43 18.01 -8.21 2.75
N LYS A 44 17.33 -7.05 2.62
CA LYS A 44 17.92 -5.79 2.14
C LYS A 44 17.31 -4.60 2.86
N VAL A 45 18.13 -3.62 3.14
CA VAL A 45 17.75 -2.26 3.51
C VAL A 45 18.20 -1.35 2.37
N CYS A 46 17.26 -0.80 1.62
CA CYS A 46 17.52 -0.11 0.35
C CYS A 46 17.67 1.41 0.53
N VAL A 47 17.55 1.93 1.74
CA VAL A 47 17.61 3.36 2.05
C VAL A 47 18.45 3.60 3.30
N ASP A 48 19.00 4.79 3.39
CA ASP A 48 19.72 5.29 4.58
C ASP A 48 18.82 6.23 5.39
N GLU A 49 19.11 6.31 6.68
CA GLU A 49 18.45 7.29 7.56
C GLU A 49 18.71 8.71 7.04
N GLY A 50 17.66 9.53 7.02
CA GLY A 50 17.72 10.91 6.56
C GLY A 50 17.67 11.08 5.04
N SER A 51 17.60 10.01 4.26
CA SER A 51 17.50 10.09 2.79
C SER A 51 16.09 10.44 2.32
N MET A 52 16.03 11.12 1.18
CA MET A 52 14.75 11.38 0.48
C MET A 52 14.30 10.14 -0.28
N VAL A 53 13.02 9.86 -0.18
CA VAL A 53 12.37 8.77 -0.90
C VAL A 53 11.13 9.26 -1.64
N ARG A 54 10.79 8.56 -2.72
CA ARG A 54 9.59 8.81 -3.50
C ARG A 54 8.52 7.76 -3.21
N LYS A 55 7.27 8.13 -3.40
CA LYS A 55 6.15 7.20 -3.36
C LYS A 55 6.41 5.99 -4.28
N GLY A 56 6.24 4.78 -3.74
CA GLY A 56 6.47 3.54 -4.46
C GLY A 56 7.92 3.04 -4.45
N GLN A 57 8.86 3.81 -3.91
CA GLN A 57 10.25 3.38 -3.78
C GLN A 57 10.37 2.27 -2.75
N VAL A 58 11.13 1.21 -3.08
CA VAL A 58 11.40 0.09 -2.17
C VAL A 58 12.36 0.54 -1.08
N LEU A 59 11.95 0.37 0.17
CA LEU A 59 12.74 0.73 1.36
C LEU A 59 13.41 -0.48 1.99
N PHE A 60 12.68 -1.58 2.08
CA PHE A 60 13.13 -2.85 2.67
C PHE A 60 12.70 -4.01 1.79
N VAL A 61 13.46 -5.07 1.82
CA VAL A 61 13.10 -6.35 1.21
C VAL A 61 13.07 -7.40 2.31
N ILE A 62 11.93 -8.05 2.44
CA ILE A 62 11.75 -9.24 3.29
C ILE A 62 12.02 -10.46 2.43
N ASP A 63 12.57 -11.53 3.01
CA ASP A 63 12.88 -12.77 2.28
C ASP A 63 11.64 -13.25 1.51
N PRO A 64 11.69 -13.25 0.16
CA PRO A 64 10.54 -13.58 -0.67
C PRO A 64 10.37 -15.07 -0.94
N THR A 65 11.31 -15.91 -0.51
CA THR A 65 11.42 -17.32 -0.96
C THR A 65 10.13 -18.11 -0.75
N GLN A 66 9.56 -18.07 0.46
CA GLN A 66 8.31 -18.79 0.75
C GLN A 66 7.10 -18.19 0.00
N TYR A 67 7.10 -16.88 -0.22
CA TYR A 67 6.00 -16.18 -0.94
C TYR A 67 6.07 -16.44 -2.44
N GLU A 68 7.27 -16.53 -3.01
CA GLU A 68 7.47 -16.94 -4.40
C GLU A 68 7.00 -18.38 -4.62
N ALA A 69 7.34 -19.29 -3.71
CA ALA A 69 6.89 -20.69 -3.77
C ALA A 69 5.37 -20.78 -3.67
N ALA A 70 4.73 -20.03 -2.77
CA ALA A 70 3.28 -19.98 -2.64
C ALA A 70 2.59 -19.43 -3.90
N ALA A 71 3.15 -18.40 -4.51
CA ALA A 71 2.64 -17.84 -5.76
C ALA A 71 2.76 -18.83 -6.93
N ARG A 72 3.87 -19.53 -7.06
CA ARG A 72 4.03 -20.58 -8.07
C ARG A 72 3.05 -21.74 -7.87
N SER A 73 2.83 -22.17 -6.64
CA SER A 73 1.87 -23.20 -6.30
C SER A 73 0.43 -22.79 -6.66
N ALA A 74 0.08 -21.57 -6.31
CA ALA A 74 -1.25 -21.02 -6.64
C ALA A 74 -1.46 -20.89 -8.16
N LYS A 75 -0.42 -20.49 -8.89
CA LYS A 75 -0.45 -20.40 -10.36
C LYS A 75 -0.65 -21.80 -11.01
N ALA A 76 0.01 -22.81 -10.48
CA ALA A 76 -0.17 -24.18 -10.92
C ALA A 76 -1.60 -24.69 -10.65
N ALA A 77 -2.18 -24.33 -9.50
CA ALA A 77 -3.55 -24.67 -9.17
C ALA A 77 -4.56 -24.02 -10.15
N VAL A 78 -4.31 -22.78 -10.57
CA VAL A 78 -5.11 -22.13 -11.62
C VAL A 78 -5.04 -22.89 -12.94
N ALA A 79 -3.84 -23.29 -13.36
CA ALA A 79 -3.66 -24.07 -14.59
C ALA A 79 -4.41 -25.40 -14.54
N THR A 80 -4.37 -26.10 -13.41
CA THR A 80 -5.13 -27.35 -13.20
C THR A 80 -6.65 -27.10 -13.28
N ALA A 81 -7.14 -26.04 -12.66
CA ALA A 81 -8.54 -25.69 -12.69
C ALA A 81 -9.01 -25.26 -14.09
N GLU A 82 -8.18 -24.55 -14.84
CA GLU A 82 -8.45 -24.20 -16.26
C GLU A 82 -8.57 -25.46 -17.11
N ALA A 83 -7.68 -26.43 -16.94
CA ALA A 83 -7.77 -27.70 -17.64
C ALA A 83 -9.07 -28.47 -17.30
N ALA A 84 -9.49 -28.45 -16.04
CA ALA A 84 -10.74 -29.06 -15.62
C ALA A 84 -11.97 -28.38 -16.27
N VAL A 85 -11.98 -27.06 -16.34
CA VAL A 85 -13.05 -26.30 -17.05
C VAL A 85 -13.06 -26.68 -18.52
N SER A 86 -11.90 -26.74 -19.17
CA SER A 86 -11.77 -27.13 -20.58
C SER A 86 -12.36 -28.54 -20.82
N THR A 87 -12.04 -29.50 -19.98
CA THR A 87 -12.56 -30.87 -20.06
C THR A 87 -14.09 -30.89 -19.92
N GLN A 88 -14.63 -30.19 -18.92
CA GLN A 88 -16.06 -30.13 -18.71
C GLN A 88 -16.79 -29.39 -19.85
N GLN A 89 -16.17 -28.38 -20.42
CA GLN A 89 -16.72 -27.67 -21.58
C GLN A 89 -16.83 -28.58 -22.81
N ILE A 90 -15.82 -29.40 -23.07
CA ILE A 90 -15.84 -30.40 -24.15
C ILE A 90 -16.97 -31.40 -23.91
N THR A 91 -17.10 -31.87 -22.68
CA THR A 91 -18.16 -32.81 -22.28
C THR A 91 -19.55 -32.21 -22.51
N VAL A 92 -19.78 -30.97 -22.06
CA VAL A 92 -21.06 -30.26 -22.25
C VAL A 92 -21.37 -30.08 -23.73
N ASN A 93 -20.39 -29.65 -24.53
CA ASN A 93 -20.59 -29.46 -25.98
C ASN A 93 -21.00 -30.77 -26.67
N ASN A 94 -20.33 -31.87 -26.32
CA ASN A 94 -20.68 -33.19 -26.86
C ASN A 94 -22.08 -33.62 -26.43
N LYS A 95 -22.41 -33.51 -25.15
CA LYS A 95 -23.73 -33.90 -24.63
C LYS A 95 -24.86 -33.03 -25.18
N ARG A 96 -24.59 -31.76 -25.43
CA ARG A 96 -25.55 -30.85 -26.05
C ARG A 96 -25.89 -31.29 -27.47
N GLU A 97 -24.90 -31.72 -28.27
CA GLU A 97 -25.14 -32.26 -29.61
C GLU A 97 -25.94 -33.61 -29.57
N LEU A 98 -25.60 -34.48 -28.61
CA LEU A 98 -26.33 -35.73 -28.44
C LEU A 98 -27.79 -35.49 -27.97
N ASN A 99 -28.00 -34.49 -27.12
CA ASN A 99 -29.34 -34.09 -26.67
C ASN A 99 -30.20 -33.56 -27.84
N LYS A 100 -29.63 -32.73 -28.71
CA LYS A 100 -30.32 -32.23 -29.92
C LYS A 100 -30.78 -33.34 -30.81
N LYS A 101 -30.08 -34.48 -30.84
CA LYS A 101 -30.42 -35.67 -31.63
C LYS A 101 -31.32 -36.66 -30.84
N ASN A 102 -31.78 -36.26 -29.67
CA ASN A 102 -32.58 -37.10 -28.74
C ASN A 102 -31.88 -38.41 -28.33
N ILE A 103 -30.54 -38.43 -28.29
CA ILE A 103 -29.77 -39.61 -27.90
C ILE A 103 -29.61 -39.68 -26.36
N ILE A 104 -29.51 -38.51 -25.70
CA ILE A 104 -29.46 -38.38 -24.23
C ILE A 104 -30.59 -37.51 -23.73
N SER A 105 -30.94 -37.69 -22.44
CA SER A 105 -31.98 -36.92 -21.77
C SER A 105 -31.55 -35.50 -21.43
N ASP A 106 -32.54 -34.64 -21.20
CA ASP A 106 -32.32 -33.30 -20.67
C ASP A 106 -31.65 -33.34 -19.29
N TYR A 107 -31.91 -34.35 -18.51
CA TYR A 107 -31.26 -34.58 -17.22
C TYR A 107 -29.76 -34.80 -17.37
N ASP A 108 -29.35 -35.65 -18.31
CA ASP A 108 -27.91 -35.92 -18.55
C ASP A 108 -27.16 -34.65 -18.99
N LEU A 109 -27.80 -33.85 -19.85
CA LEU A 109 -27.24 -32.56 -20.26
C LEU A 109 -27.14 -31.60 -19.07
N ALA A 110 -28.18 -31.48 -18.26
CA ALA A 110 -28.21 -30.62 -17.09
C ALA A 110 -27.11 -31.00 -16.07
N MET A 111 -26.88 -32.28 -15.85
CA MET A 111 -25.79 -32.76 -14.98
C MET A 111 -24.43 -32.38 -15.50
N ALA A 112 -24.20 -32.44 -16.81
CA ALA A 112 -22.95 -32.01 -17.41
C ALA A 112 -22.75 -30.49 -17.29
N GLU A 113 -23.81 -29.71 -17.49
CA GLU A 113 -23.78 -28.25 -17.32
C GLU A 113 -23.48 -27.86 -15.87
N ASN A 114 -24.04 -28.56 -14.88
CA ASN A 114 -23.74 -28.35 -13.47
C ASN A 114 -22.27 -28.70 -13.13
N SER A 115 -21.74 -29.75 -13.72
CA SER A 115 -20.33 -30.12 -13.56
C SER A 115 -19.41 -29.04 -14.12
N LEU A 116 -19.78 -28.45 -15.25
CA LEU A 116 -19.06 -27.31 -15.83
C LEU A 116 -19.13 -26.09 -14.90
N ALA A 117 -20.31 -25.77 -14.38
CA ALA A 117 -20.49 -24.66 -13.43
C ALA A 117 -19.64 -24.84 -12.17
N SER A 118 -19.58 -26.07 -11.64
CA SER A 118 -18.71 -26.41 -10.51
C SER A 118 -17.23 -26.21 -10.83
N ALA A 119 -16.79 -26.67 -12.00
CA ALA A 119 -15.39 -26.47 -12.43
C ALA A 119 -15.05 -24.99 -12.59
N LYS A 120 -15.95 -24.18 -13.14
CA LYS A 120 -15.77 -22.73 -13.24
C LYS A 120 -15.68 -22.05 -11.88
N ALA A 121 -16.49 -22.49 -10.91
CA ALA A 121 -16.42 -21.96 -9.54
C ALA A 121 -15.08 -22.30 -8.87
N GLN A 122 -14.57 -23.51 -9.06
CA GLN A 122 -13.26 -23.93 -8.58
C GLN A 122 -12.13 -23.10 -9.22
N LEU A 123 -12.23 -22.79 -10.52
CA LEU A 123 -11.28 -21.91 -11.20
C LEU A 123 -11.30 -20.50 -10.60
N ALA A 124 -12.48 -19.95 -10.34
CA ALA A 124 -12.62 -18.65 -9.71
C ALA A 124 -11.96 -18.61 -8.32
N SER A 125 -12.13 -19.67 -7.52
CA SER A 125 -11.48 -19.83 -6.23
C SER A 125 -9.96 -19.91 -6.37
N ALA A 126 -9.45 -20.70 -7.31
CA ALA A 126 -8.01 -20.80 -7.56
C ALA A 126 -7.40 -19.46 -8.00
N LYS A 127 -8.09 -18.69 -8.84
CA LYS A 127 -7.66 -17.34 -9.25
C LYS A 127 -7.61 -16.38 -8.07
N ALA A 128 -8.59 -16.42 -7.17
CA ALA A 128 -8.60 -15.60 -5.97
C ALA A 128 -7.41 -15.93 -5.04
N GLN A 129 -7.08 -17.21 -4.89
CA GLN A 129 -5.91 -17.65 -4.12
C GLN A 129 -4.60 -17.18 -4.76
N LEU A 130 -4.49 -17.20 -6.09
CA LEU A 130 -3.34 -16.68 -6.80
C LEU A 130 -3.16 -15.18 -6.55
N ILE A 131 -4.22 -14.40 -6.64
CA ILE A 131 -4.18 -12.96 -6.35
C ILE A 131 -3.67 -12.72 -4.93
N SER A 132 -4.17 -13.45 -3.95
CA SER A 132 -3.73 -13.35 -2.55
C SER A 132 -2.25 -13.69 -2.40
N ALA A 133 -1.78 -14.78 -3.04
CA ALA A 133 -0.37 -15.18 -2.99
C ALA A 133 0.55 -14.15 -3.66
N GLU A 134 0.14 -13.57 -4.79
CA GLU A 134 0.89 -12.52 -5.47
C GLU A 134 0.92 -11.21 -4.68
N GLN A 135 -0.15 -10.85 -3.99
CA GLN A 135 -0.17 -9.71 -3.09
C GLN A 135 0.81 -9.89 -1.93
N ASN A 136 0.82 -11.06 -1.29
CA ASN A 136 1.76 -11.36 -0.23
C ASN A 136 3.21 -11.32 -0.71
N LEU A 137 3.47 -11.81 -1.91
CA LEU A 137 4.79 -11.70 -2.54
C LEU A 137 5.16 -10.23 -2.78
N GLY A 138 4.23 -9.42 -3.26
CA GLY A 138 4.44 -7.98 -3.44
C GLY A 138 4.75 -7.25 -2.13
N PHE A 139 4.18 -7.67 -1.02
CA PHE A 139 4.43 -7.10 0.30
C PHE A 139 5.83 -7.39 0.86
N THR A 140 6.57 -8.33 0.28
CA THR A 140 7.99 -8.54 0.61
C THR A 140 8.86 -7.37 0.20
N ASN A 141 8.45 -6.60 -0.79
CA ASN A 141 9.04 -5.29 -1.12
C ASN A 141 8.28 -4.21 -0.36
N VAL A 142 8.81 -3.78 0.77
CA VAL A 142 8.21 -2.73 1.58
C VAL A 142 8.50 -1.38 0.93
N LYS A 143 7.45 -0.73 0.44
CA LYS A 143 7.54 0.52 -0.34
C LYS A 143 7.09 1.71 0.48
N SER A 144 7.61 2.89 0.15
CA SER A 144 7.13 4.14 0.71
C SER A 144 5.75 4.49 0.14
N PRO A 145 4.74 4.80 0.98
CA PRO A 145 3.42 5.22 0.52
C PRO A 145 3.37 6.68 0.07
N SER A 146 4.41 7.46 0.36
CA SER A 146 4.48 8.90 0.06
C SER A 146 5.91 9.34 -0.19
N ASP A 147 6.05 10.53 -0.79
CA ASP A 147 7.34 11.21 -0.87
C ASP A 147 7.70 11.74 0.53
N GLY A 148 8.95 11.66 0.91
CA GLY A 148 9.37 12.17 2.20
C GLY A 148 10.81 11.84 2.56
N ILE A 149 11.15 12.09 3.83
CA ILE A 149 12.45 11.80 4.42
C ILE A 149 12.32 10.62 5.38
N VAL A 150 13.21 9.65 5.24
CA VAL A 150 13.28 8.46 6.11
C VAL A 150 13.90 8.87 7.45
N ASN A 151 13.21 8.56 8.53
CA ASN A 151 13.71 8.73 9.89
C ASN A 151 14.66 7.58 10.27
N ASN A 152 14.87 7.37 11.57
CA ASN A 152 15.74 6.29 12.04
C ASN A 152 15.19 4.91 11.66
N ILE A 153 16.10 3.99 11.43
CA ILE A 153 15.82 2.60 11.05
C ILE A 153 16.33 1.71 12.20
N PRO A 154 15.44 1.26 13.11
CA PRO A 154 15.86 0.45 14.26
C PRO A 154 16.16 -1.01 13.90
N TYR A 155 15.76 -1.48 12.74
CA TYR A 155 15.95 -2.86 12.28
C TYR A 155 17.15 -2.98 11.34
N ARG A 156 17.84 -4.12 11.42
CA ARG A 156 19.01 -4.44 10.62
C ARG A 156 18.75 -5.63 9.72
N LEU A 157 19.67 -5.87 8.77
CA LEU A 157 19.68 -7.09 7.98
C LEU A 157 19.62 -8.32 8.88
N GLY A 158 18.76 -9.28 8.54
CA GLY A 158 18.55 -10.51 9.30
C GLY A 158 17.53 -10.38 10.44
N SER A 159 16.99 -9.21 10.71
CA SER A 159 15.91 -9.04 11.69
C SER A 159 14.63 -9.72 11.24
N LEU A 160 13.99 -10.44 12.16
CA LEU A 160 12.65 -10.97 11.94
C LEU A 160 11.61 -9.88 12.19
N VAL A 161 10.78 -9.61 11.19
CA VAL A 161 9.72 -8.62 11.28
C VAL A 161 8.37 -9.23 10.92
N SER A 162 7.30 -8.60 11.41
CA SER A 162 5.93 -9.03 11.17
C SER A 162 4.99 -7.82 11.22
N PRO A 163 3.72 -7.96 10.76
CA PRO A 163 2.74 -6.89 10.88
C PRO A 163 2.47 -6.43 12.31
N SER A 164 2.76 -7.27 13.30
CA SER A 164 2.48 -7.02 14.71
C SER A 164 3.66 -6.46 15.50
N ILE A 165 4.75 -6.06 14.85
CA ILE A 165 5.89 -5.41 15.55
C ILE A 165 5.44 -4.12 16.24
N GLN A 166 5.95 -3.88 17.43
CA GLN A 166 5.60 -2.68 18.21
C GLN A 166 6.19 -1.41 17.61
N THR A 167 7.45 -1.47 17.19
CA THR A 167 8.16 -0.36 16.57
C THR A 167 8.10 -0.49 15.04
N PRO A 168 7.70 0.55 14.30
CA PRO A 168 7.71 0.49 12.83
C PRO A 168 9.13 0.32 12.28
N LEU A 169 9.25 -0.16 11.04
CA LEU A 169 10.53 -0.29 10.34
C LEU A 169 11.24 1.06 10.20
N THR A 170 10.48 2.07 9.90
CA THR A 170 10.88 3.48 9.91
C THR A 170 9.63 4.36 9.84
N VAL A 171 9.82 5.65 9.84
CA VAL A 171 8.78 6.65 9.62
C VAL A 171 9.23 7.53 8.44
N VAL A 172 8.34 7.75 7.48
CA VAL A 172 8.57 8.68 6.38
C VAL A 172 7.82 9.97 6.68
N SER A 173 8.58 11.07 6.82
CA SER A 173 8.03 12.41 7.06
C SER A 173 7.82 13.13 5.74
N ASP A 174 6.61 13.61 5.51
CA ASP A 174 6.28 14.38 4.30
C ASP A 174 7.02 15.71 4.30
N ILE A 175 7.77 15.98 3.22
CA ILE A 175 8.52 17.23 3.03
C ILE A 175 7.74 18.29 2.25
N THR A 176 6.61 17.97 1.67
CA THR A 176 5.85 18.88 0.80
C THR A 176 5.51 20.20 1.52
N GLU A 177 5.27 20.15 2.82
CA GLU A 177 5.00 21.33 3.65
C GLU A 177 6.26 22.09 4.07
N MET A 178 7.43 21.44 4.20
CA MET A 178 8.67 22.13 4.58
C MET A 178 9.14 23.09 3.50
N PHE A 179 8.96 22.81 2.22
CA PHE A 179 9.31 23.71 1.12
C PHE A 179 8.42 24.93 1.03
N VAL A 180 7.15 24.86 1.44
CA VAL A 180 6.22 26.00 1.47
C VAL A 180 6.62 26.99 2.56
N TYR A 181 7.10 26.53 3.72
CA TYR A 181 7.56 27.41 4.80
C TYR A 181 8.89 28.11 4.48
N ALA A 182 9.83 27.44 3.82
CA ALA A 182 11.11 28.05 3.42
C ALA A 182 10.92 29.19 2.42
N SER A 183 9.92 29.14 1.55
CA SER A 183 9.63 30.19 0.57
C SER A 183 8.93 31.43 1.17
N LEU A 184 8.34 31.33 2.37
CA LEU A 184 7.65 32.42 3.05
C LEU A 184 8.57 33.25 3.97
N THR A 185 9.77 32.75 4.28
CA THR A 185 10.74 33.43 5.15
C THR A 185 11.75 34.31 4.40
N GLU A 186 11.76 34.28 3.08
CA GLU A 186 12.70 35.05 2.24
C GLU A 186 12.13 36.38 1.69
N LYS A 187 11.11 36.98 2.32
CA LYS A 187 10.59 38.31 1.94
C LYS A 187 10.63 39.29 3.11
#